data_bec537d42bf7014006e1ae3792050dc6
#
_entry.id   bec537d42bf7014006e1ae3792050dc6
#
_cell.length_a   1.000
_cell.length_b   1.000
_cell.length_c   1.000
_cell.angle_alpha   90.00
_cell.angle_beta   90.00
_cell.angle_gamma   90.00
#
_symmetry.space_group_name_H-M   'P 1'
#
loop_
_entity.id
_entity.type
_entity.pdbx_description
1 polymer ?
#
loop_
_entity_poly.entity_id
_entity_poly.type
_entity_poly.pdbx_seq_one_letter_code
_entity_poly.pdbx_strand_id
1 'polypeptide(L)'
;ESVAKYNRRNEIAFYSSPLSQACGRFSGYLASQTVVRELPNPLFQTIADDVDGKGNSVDVFFSQFTVAAKARGGMLLLGDMPPATAGTLAEQMATRAVPYWTSIAPESVTDYAIGDAGKFDMVEFSGDYTREDGSRVACTWHFDREGWSAHDTEKKPLDADQHGIGECPVLIFTEGGRRIRARIEPR
;
A
#
# COMPACT_ATOMS: atom_id res chain seq x y z
N GLU A 1 9.68 40.05 -1.08
CA GLU A 1 9.86 39.74 -2.49
C GLU A 1 8.53 39.91 -3.24
N SER A 2 8.55 40.49 -4.46
CA SER A 2 7.31 40.62 -5.23
C SER A 2 6.87 39.28 -5.80
N VAL A 3 5.54 39.04 -5.86
CA VAL A 3 4.93 37.80 -6.43
C VAL A 3 5.44 37.54 -7.86
N ALA A 4 5.64 38.59 -8.67
CA ALA A 4 6.18 38.47 -10.02
C ALA A 4 7.62 37.90 -10.05
N LYS A 5 8.47 38.32 -9.10
CA LYS A 5 9.84 37.81 -8.98
C LYS A 5 9.86 36.33 -8.52
N TYR A 6 8.96 35.94 -7.61
CA TYR A 6 8.78 34.58 -7.16
C TYR A 6 8.31 33.65 -8.30
N ASN A 7 7.27 34.08 -9.04
CA ASN A 7 6.76 33.32 -10.17
C ASN A 7 7.80 33.09 -11.26
N ARG A 8 8.56 34.17 -11.61
CA ARG A 8 9.64 34.07 -12.59
C ARG A 8 10.75 33.10 -12.16
N ARG A 9 11.08 33.03 -10.86
CA ARG A 9 12.05 32.05 -10.36
C ARG A 9 11.50 30.63 -10.46
N ASN A 10 10.23 30.41 -10.16
CA ASN A 10 9.60 29.07 -10.31
C ASN A 10 9.56 28.63 -11.77
N GLU A 11 9.31 29.53 -12.71
CA GLU A 11 9.29 29.22 -14.15
C GLU A 11 10.67 28.78 -14.69
N ILE A 12 11.75 29.33 -14.14
CA ILE A 12 13.12 29.02 -14.57
C ILE A 12 13.83 28.00 -13.65
N ALA A 13 13.18 27.62 -12.53
CA ALA A 13 13.76 26.70 -11.58
C ALA A 13 13.81 25.29 -12.18
N PHE A 14 15.00 24.75 -12.35
CA PHE A 14 15.21 23.37 -12.71
C PHE A 14 15.44 22.54 -11.44
N TYR A 15 14.50 21.63 -11.16
CA TYR A 15 14.64 20.69 -10.07
C TYR A 15 15.20 19.37 -10.60
N SER A 16 16.42 19.05 -10.22
CA SER A 16 16.99 17.71 -10.38
C SER A 16 16.88 16.97 -9.06
N SER A 17 16.26 15.77 -9.05
CA SER A 17 16.17 14.93 -7.87
C SER A 17 17.25 13.83 -7.89
N PRO A 18 18.42 14.05 -7.28
CA PRO A 18 19.45 13.02 -7.17
C PRO A 18 18.96 11.78 -6.45
N LEU A 19 18.10 11.98 -5.43
CA LEU A 19 17.51 10.90 -4.67
C LEU A 19 16.63 10.00 -5.56
N SER A 20 15.76 10.58 -6.39
CA SER A 20 14.91 9.81 -7.31
C SER A 20 15.76 8.96 -8.28
N GLN A 21 16.82 9.55 -8.84
CA GLN A 21 17.74 8.83 -9.72
C GLN A 21 18.47 7.70 -8.99
N ALA A 22 18.96 7.93 -7.78
CA ALA A 22 19.63 6.92 -6.97
C ALA A 22 18.69 5.76 -6.62
N CYS A 23 17.46 6.07 -6.15
CA CYS A 23 16.45 5.05 -5.84
C CYS A 23 16.06 4.24 -7.09
N GLY A 24 15.86 4.91 -8.23
CA GLY A 24 15.55 4.25 -9.50
C GLY A 24 16.67 3.31 -9.98
N ARG A 25 17.92 3.74 -9.88
CA ARG A 25 19.08 2.87 -10.22
C ARG A 25 19.16 1.66 -9.29
N PHE A 26 19.00 1.87 -7.99
CA PHE A 26 19.04 0.79 -7.02
C PHE A 26 17.92 -0.24 -7.26
N SER A 27 16.69 0.23 -7.47
CA SER A 27 15.57 -0.65 -7.82
C SER A 27 15.81 -1.38 -9.15
N GLY A 28 16.39 -0.69 -10.15
CA GLY A 28 16.79 -1.31 -11.41
C GLY A 28 17.81 -2.45 -11.24
N TYR A 29 18.77 -2.32 -10.33
CA TYR A 29 19.68 -3.42 -10.00
C TYR A 29 18.97 -4.60 -9.35
N LEU A 30 18.05 -4.36 -8.41
CA LEU A 30 17.25 -5.43 -7.78
C LEU A 30 16.35 -6.14 -8.79
N ALA A 31 15.77 -5.40 -9.73
CA ALA A 31 14.89 -5.93 -10.77
C ALA A 31 15.64 -6.42 -12.03
N SER A 32 16.99 -6.36 -12.06
CA SER A 32 17.78 -6.74 -13.24
C SER A 32 17.82 -8.25 -13.49
N GLN A 33 17.53 -9.04 -12.48
CA GLN A 33 17.49 -10.50 -12.59
C GLN A 33 16.05 -10.96 -12.76
N THR A 34 15.81 -11.83 -13.74
CA THR A 34 14.52 -12.47 -13.91
C THR A 34 14.25 -13.38 -12.70
N VAL A 35 13.18 -13.12 -11.99
CA VAL A 35 12.76 -13.96 -10.87
C VAL A 35 11.98 -15.15 -11.42
N VAL A 36 12.51 -16.36 -11.23
CA VAL A 36 11.79 -17.60 -11.55
C VAL A 36 10.93 -17.95 -10.34
N ARG A 37 9.61 -18.12 -10.56
CA ARG A 37 8.64 -18.50 -9.54
C ARG A 37 8.02 -19.84 -9.89
N GLU A 38 8.12 -20.76 -8.96
CA GLU A 38 7.35 -22.03 -9.03
C GLU A 38 6.07 -21.83 -8.23
N LEU A 39 4.96 -21.61 -8.92
CA LEU A 39 3.68 -21.33 -8.30
C LEU A 39 2.87 -22.62 -8.18
N PRO A 40 2.34 -22.96 -6.97
CA PRO A 40 1.76 -24.29 -6.71
C PRO A 40 0.43 -24.53 -7.40
N ASN A 41 -0.27 -23.47 -7.83
CA ASN A 41 -1.54 -23.58 -8.55
C ASN A 41 -1.85 -22.34 -9.41
N PRO A 42 -2.82 -22.43 -10.34
CA PRO A 42 -3.20 -21.33 -11.24
C PRO A 42 -3.69 -20.06 -10.52
N LEU A 43 -4.25 -20.17 -9.32
CA LEU A 43 -4.68 -19.01 -8.53
C LEU A 43 -3.50 -18.08 -8.23
N PHE A 44 -2.37 -18.65 -7.80
CA PHE A 44 -1.17 -17.85 -7.52
C PHE A 44 -0.60 -17.21 -8.78
N GLN A 45 -0.75 -17.86 -9.96
CA GLN A 45 -0.38 -17.23 -11.21
C GLN A 45 -1.27 -16.01 -11.51
N THR A 46 -2.58 -16.14 -11.33
CA THR A 46 -3.52 -15.01 -11.52
C THR A 46 -3.20 -13.83 -10.60
N ILE A 47 -2.86 -14.11 -9.32
CA ILE A 47 -2.43 -13.08 -8.37
C ILE A 47 -1.09 -12.46 -8.81
N ALA A 48 -0.14 -13.25 -9.29
CA ALA A 48 1.17 -12.76 -9.72
C ALA A 48 1.10 -11.90 -10.99
N ASP A 49 0.14 -12.16 -11.87
CA ASP A 49 -0.06 -11.40 -13.11
C ASP A 49 -0.76 -10.05 -12.87
N ASP A 50 -1.54 -9.93 -11.80
CA ASP A 50 -2.25 -8.70 -11.42
C ASP A 50 -2.35 -8.60 -9.89
N VAL A 51 -1.26 -8.21 -9.26
CA VAL A 51 -1.13 -8.27 -7.79
C VAL A 51 -1.84 -7.13 -7.07
N ASP A 52 -2.12 -6.03 -7.75
CA ASP A 52 -2.76 -4.83 -7.17
C ASP A 52 -4.19 -4.58 -7.68
N GLY A 53 -4.74 -5.51 -8.49
CA GLY A 53 -6.05 -5.36 -9.10
C GLY A 53 -6.13 -4.24 -10.15
N LYS A 54 -4.97 -3.71 -10.61
CA LYS A 54 -4.86 -2.60 -11.59
C LYS A 54 -4.09 -3.01 -12.84
N GLY A 55 -3.80 -4.30 -12.99
CA GLY A 55 -3.06 -4.87 -14.11
C GLY A 55 -1.54 -4.87 -13.94
N ASN A 56 -1.01 -4.57 -12.76
CA ASN A 56 0.42 -4.65 -12.51
C ASN A 56 0.81 -6.06 -12.05
N SER A 57 1.77 -6.66 -12.76
CA SER A 57 2.36 -7.90 -12.28
C SER A 57 3.14 -7.68 -10.98
N VAL A 58 3.38 -8.75 -10.24
CA VAL A 58 4.16 -8.71 -9.00
C VAL A 58 5.54 -8.06 -9.19
N ASP A 59 6.19 -8.26 -10.35
CA ASP A 59 7.49 -7.66 -10.63
C ASP A 59 7.42 -6.15 -10.84
N VAL A 60 6.42 -5.68 -11.59
CA VAL A 60 6.17 -4.25 -11.80
C VAL A 60 5.81 -3.58 -10.47
N PHE A 61 4.90 -4.18 -9.72
CA PHE A 61 4.48 -3.67 -8.42
C PHE A 61 5.67 -3.53 -7.46
N PHE A 62 6.47 -4.59 -7.28
CA PHE A 62 7.62 -4.55 -6.37
C PHE A 62 8.73 -3.63 -6.85
N SER A 63 8.93 -3.47 -8.15
CA SER A 63 9.87 -2.49 -8.68
C SER A 63 9.49 -1.08 -8.24
N GLN A 64 8.23 -0.69 -8.41
CA GLN A 64 7.71 0.62 -7.98
C GLN A 64 7.71 0.77 -6.46
N PHE A 65 7.27 -0.26 -5.74
CA PHE A 65 7.23 -0.33 -4.29
C PHE A 65 8.63 -0.14 -3.68
N THR A 66 9.65 -0.78 -4.26
CA THR A 66 11.04 -0.70 -3.78
C THR A 66 11.61 0.71 -3.95
N VAL A 67 11.31 1.40 -5.07
CA VAL A 67 11.71 2.81 -5.26
C VAL A 67 11.08 3.68 -4.17
N ALA A 68 9.79 3.51 -3.92
CA ALA A 68 9.06 4.28 -2.92
C ALA A 68 9.57 3.98 -1.50
N ALA A 69 9.79 2.72 -1.16
CA ALA A 69 10.32 2.29 0.12
C ALA A 69 11.74 2.85 0.37
N LYS A 70 12.58 2.84 -0.68
CA LYS A 70 13.93 3.39 -0.61
C LYS A 70 13.93 4.90 -0.35
N ALA A 71 13.04 5.62 -1.04
CA ALA A 71 12.94 7.07 -0.90
C ALA A 71 12.40 7.51 0.47
N ARG A 72 11.54 6.69 1.09
CA ARG A 72 10.87 7.00 2.37
C ARG A 72 11.50 6.31 3.60
N GLY A 73 12.44 5.39 3.38
CA GLY A 73 13.01 4.55 4.43
C GLY A 73 12.15 3.34 4.81
N GLY A 74 10.99 3.20 4.22
CA GLY A 74 10.06 2.09 4.38
C GLY A 74 8.72 2.36 3.71
N MET A 75 7.93 1.30 3.58
CA MET A 75 6.55 1.33 3.08
C MET A 75 5.73 0.26 3.81
N LEU A 76 4.43 0.45 3.86
CA LEU A 76 3.51 -0.58 4.32
C LEU A 76 2.83 -1.25 3.13
N LEU A 77 2.51 -2.52 3.30
CA LEU A 77 1.80 -3.34 2.33
C LEU A 77 0.56 -3.89 2.99
N LEU A 78 -0.60 -3.53 2.49
CA LEU A 78 -1.89 -4.08 2.90
C LEU A 78 -2.26 -5.21 1.95
N GLY A 79 -2.52 -6.39 2.49
CA GLY A 79 -3.20 -7.46 1.77
C GLY A 79 -4.69 -7.37 2.00
N ASP A 80 -5.46 -7.33 0.93
CA ASP A 80 -6.91 -7.22 0.98
C ASP A 80 -7.56 -8.19 0.00
N MET A 81 -8.85 -8.41 0.14
CA MET A 81 -9.62 -9.31 -0.71
C MET A 81 -10.96 -8.66 -1.06
N PRO A 82 -11.36 -8.65 -2.35
CA PRO A 82 -12.68 -8.17 -2.71
C PRO A 82 -13.77 -8.99 -2.01
N PRO A 83 -14.96 -8.42 -1.77
CA PRO A 83 -16.08 -9.15 -1.18
C PRO A 83 -16.33 -10.45 -1.91
N ALA A 84 -16.40 -11.57 -1.17
CA ALA A 84 -16.60 -12.89 -1.75
C ALA A 84 -18.03 -13.03 -2.29
N THR A 85 -18.19 -12.81 -3.59
CA THR A 85 -19.45 -13.05 -4.31
C THR A 85 -19.49 -14.42 -5.00
N ALA A 86 -18.36 -15.12 -5.04
CA ALA A 86 -18.18 -16.36 -5.77
C ALA A 86 -18.18 -17.56 -4.83
N GLY A 87 -18.98 -18.60 -5.16
CA GLY A 87 -19.08 -19.84 -4.37
C GLY A 87 -17.99 -20.87 -4.68
N THR A 88 -17.27 -20.71 -5.79
CA THR A 88 -16.24 -21.65 -6.25
C THR A 88 -14.95 -20.94 -6.66
N LEU A 89 -13.82 -21.66 -6.59
CA LEU A 89 -12.53 -21.14 -7.05
C LEU A 89 -12.55 -20.71 -8.53
N ALA A 90 -13.26 -21.47 -9.38
CA ALA A 90 -13.39 -21.14 -10.80
C ALA A 90 -14.13 -19.83 -11.03
N GLU A 91 -15.18 -19.55 -10.27
CA GLU A 91 -15.92 -18.29 -10.30
C GLU A 91 -15.06 -17.14 -9.76
N GLN A 92 -14.30 -17.35 -8.68
CA GLN A 92 -13.36 -16.36 -8.16
C GLN A 92 -12.31 -15.98 -9.19
N MET A 93 -11.75 -16.95 -9.89
CA MET A 93 -10.79 -16.68 -10.98
C MET A 93 -11.44 -15.95 -12.16
N ALA A 94 -12.66 -16.34 -12.55
CA ALA A 94 -13.37 -15.71 -13.66
C ALA A 94 -13.77 -14.26 -13.37
N THR A 95 -14.18 -13.97 -12.13
CA THR A 95 -14.54 -12.62 -11.66
C THR A 95 -13.36 -11.81 -11.14
N ARG A 96 -12.15 -12.41 -11.11
CA ARG A 96 -10.96 -11.83 -10.47
C ARG A 96 -11.16 -11.43 -9.00
N ALA A 97 -12.06 -12.11 -8.29
CA ALA A 97 -12.25 -11.96 -6.85
C ALA A 97 -11.10 -12.68 -6.09
N VAL A 98 -9.87 -12.23 -6.33
CA VAL A 98 -8.64 -12.77 -5.75
C VAL A 98 -7.99 -11.74 -4.83
N PRO A 99 -7.19 -12.17 -3.83
CA PRO A 99 -6.44 -11.25 -2.99
C PRO A 99 -5.57 -10.30 -3.81
N TYR A 100 -5.50 -9.05 -3.39
CA TYR A 100 -4.66 -8.02 -4.00
C TYR A 100 -3.88 -7.24 -2.94
N TRP A 101 -2.85 -6.53 -3.38
CA TRP A 101 -2.01 -5.74 -2.50
C TRP A 101 -2.12 -4.25 -2.79
N THR A 102 -2.13 -3.49 -1.72
CA THR A 102 -2.09 -2.02 -1.78
C THR A 102 -0.90 -1.51 -0.98
N SER A 103 -0.14 -0.59 -1.58
CA SER A 103 0.95 0.08 -0.89
C SER A 103 0.43 1.28 -0.10
N ILE A 104 0.84 1.40 1.17
CA ILE A 104 0.49 2.51 2.05
C ILE A 104 1.77 3.30 2.35
N ALA A 105 1.72 4.61 2.10
CA ALA A 105 2.83 5.49 2.41
C ALA A 105 2.91 5.74 3.93
N PRO A 106 4.11 5.71 4.54
CA PRO A 106 4.25 5.92 5.98
C PRO A 106 3.66 7.23 6.48
N GLU A 107 3.71 8.27 5.65
CA GLU A 107 3.17 9.59 5.95
C GLU A 107 1.64 9.66 6.03
N SER A 108 0.93 8.65 5.51
CA SER A 108 -0.53 8.54 5.64
C SER A 108 -0.97 7.83 6.93
N VAL A 109 -0.05 7.14 7.61
CA VAL A 109 -0.35 6.44 8.87
C VAL A 109 -0.60 7.45 9.97
N THR A 110 -1.75 7.35 10.63
CA THR A 110 -2.18 8.25 11.70
C THR A 110 -2.04 7.63 13.08
N ASP A 111 -2.21 6.31 13.18
CA ASP A 111 -2.01 5.56 14.42
C ASP A 111 -1.65 4.10 14.13
N TYR A 112 -1.03 3.41 15.10
CA TYR A 112 -0.71 2.01 14.99
C TYR A 112 -0.38 1.37 16.34
N ALA A 113 -0.62 0.07 16.44
CA ALA A 113 -0.16 -0.76 17.57
C ALA A 113 0.64 -1.95 17.03
N ILE A 114 1.76 -2.25 17.68
CA ILE A 114 2.63 -3.38 17.34
C ILE A 114 2.59 -4.40 18.48
N GLY A 115 2.23 -5.62 18.15
CA GLY A 115 2.22 -6.74 19.07
C GLY A 115 3.60 -7.36 19.32
N ASP A 116 3.64 -8.37 20.19
CA ASP A 116 4.87 -9.01 20.68
C ASP A 116 5.73 -9.62 19.57
N ALA A 117 5.13 -10.10 18.50
CA ALA A 117 5.83 -10.69 17.36
C ALA A 117 6.43 -9.65 16.38
N GLY A 118 6.25 -8.35 16.65
CA GLY A 118 6.67 -7.27 15.76
C GLY A 118 5.79 -7.14 14.51
N LYS A 119 4.59 -7.74 14.53
CA LYS A 119 3.51 -7.54 13.57
C LYS A 119 2.59 -6.43 14.09
N PHE A 120 1.84 -5.81 13.19
CA PHE A 120 0.79 -4.88 13.62
C PHE A 120 -0.37 -5.65 14.29
N ASP A 121 -0.81 -5.11 15.43
CA ASP A 121 -2.09 -5.47 16.01
C ASP A 121 -3.21 -4.61 15.42
N MET A 122 -2.86 -3.36 15.08
CA MET A 122 -3.76 -2.38 14.48
C MET A 122 -2.97 -1.34 13.68
N VAL A 123 -3.55 -0.83 12.60
CA VAL A 123 -3.03 0.31 11.84
C VAL A 123 -4.19 1.21 11.42
N GLU A 124 -4.02 2.51 11.61
CA GLU A 124 -4.89 3.54 11.03
C GLU A 124 -4.13 4.38 10.00
N PHE A 125 -4.78 4.69 8.89
CA PHE A 125 -4.19 5.57 7.88
C PHE A 125 -5.25 6.39 7.14
N SER A 126 -4.85 7.57 6.70
CA SER A 126 -5.68 8.46 5.90
C SER A 126 -5.77 7.99 4.47
N GLY A 127 -6.94 8.05 3.87
CA GLY A 127 -7.19 7.69 2.48
C GLY A 127 -8.52 8.23 1.96
N ASP A 128 -8.95 7.72 0.81
CA ASP A 128 -10.25 8.05 0.24
C ASP A 128 -11.14 6.80 0.27
N TYR A 129 -12.41 6.99 0.61
CA TYR A 129 -13.47 6.01 0.45
C TYR A 129 -14.34 6.38 -0.74
N THR A 130 -14.62 5.43 -1.62
CA THR A 130 -15.51 5.63 -2.75
C THR A 130 -16.89 5.08 -2.41
N ARG A 131 -17.88 5.95 -2.35
CA ARG A 131 -19.29 5.58 -2.10
C ARG A 131 -19.89 4.87 -3.30
N GLU A 132 -21.05 4.26 -3.12
CA GLU A 132 -21.80 3.58 -4.18
C GLU A 132 -22.17 4.51 -5.35
N ASP A 133 -22.36 5.80 -5.10
CA ASP A 133 -22.63 6.83 -6.10
C ASP A 133 -21.39 7.28 -6.88
N GLY A 134 -20.20 6.70 -6.57
CA GLY A 134 -18.92 7.04 -7.17
C GLY A 134 -18.25 8.27 -6.58
N SER A 135 -18.85 8.95 -5.60
CA SER A 135 -18.22 10.08 -4.92
C SER A 135 -17.09 9.61 -4.01
N ARG A 136 -16.01 10.40 -3.93
CA ARG A 136 -14.88 10.15 -3.03
C ARG A 136 -14.97 11.02 -1.80
N VAL A 137 -14.76 10.41 -0.65
CA VAL A 137 -14.76 11.09 0.65
C VAL A 137 -13.45 10.76 1.36
N ALA A 138 -12.77 11.80 1.86
CA ALA A 138 -11.61 11.59 2.71
C ALA A 138 -12.02 10.84 3.97
N CYS A 139 -11.26 9.81 4.30
CA CYS A 139 -11.57 8.93 5.43
C CYS A 139 -10.30 8.50 6.16
N THR A 140 -10.51 7.93 7.34
CA THR A 140 -9.52 7.16 8.07
C THR A 140 -9.89 5.69 7.97
N TRP A 141 -8.99 4.89 7.45
CA TRP A 141 -9.06 3.44 7.44
C TRP A 141 -8.47 2.89 8.72
N HIS A 142 -9.15 1.95 9.33
CA HIS A 142 -8.68 1.19 10.48
C HIS A 142 -8.65 -0.28 10.12
N PHE A 143 -7.53 -0.94 10.35
CA PHE A 143 -7.35 -2.39 10.18
C PHE A 143 -6.81 -2.97 11.47
N ASP A 144 -7.39 -4.07 11.93
CA ASP A 144 -6.94 -4.81 13.10
C ASP A 144 -6.92 -6.33 12.84
N ARG A 145 -6.98 -7.15 13.87
CA ARG A 145 -7.00 -8.61 13.76
C ARG A 145 -8.35 -9.18 13.35
N GLU A 146 -9.42 -8.47 13.57
CA GLU A 146 -10.79 -8.95 13.38
C GLU A 146 -11.35 -8.49 12.02
N GLY A 147 -11.05 -7.25 11.65
CA GLY A 147 -11.64 -6.66 10.46
C GLY A 147 -11.03 -5.33 10.06
N TRP A 148 -11.84 -4.58 9.37
CA TRP A 148 -11.51 -3.22 8.97
C TRP A 148 -12.73 -2.31 9.09
N SER A 149 -12.48 -1.02 9.24
CA SER A 149 -13.52 0.02 9.20
C SER A 149 -13.00 1.30 8.55
N ALA A 150 -13.92 2.04 7.92
CA ALA A 150 -13.67 3.34 7.36
C ALA A 150 -14.54 4.38 8.07
N HIS A 151 -13.94 5.49 8.45
CA HIS A 151 -14.60 6.60 9.13
C HIS A 151 -14.33 7.90 8.38
N ASP A 152 -15.32 8.78 8.30
CA ASP A 152 -15.11 10.11 7.75
C ASP A 152 -14.29 11.01 8.68
N THR A 153 -14.03 12.25 8.26
CA THR A 153 -13.26 13.23 9.03
C THR A 153 -13.95 13.65 10.35
N GLU A 154 -15.25 13.39 10.48
CA GLU A 154 -16.03 13.61 11.70
C GLU A 154 -16.13 12.34 12.58
N LYS A 155 -15.40 11.28 12.23
CA LYS A 155 -15.41 9.96 12.86
C LYS A 155 -16.75 9.22 12.75
N LYS A 156 -17.59 9.56 11.77
CA LYS A 156 -18.78 8.78 11.47
C LYS A 156 -18.40 7.55 10.67
N PRO A 157 -18.96 6.38 10.99
CA PRO A 157 -18.67 5.16 10.23
C PRO A 157 -19.22 5.31 8.79
N LEU A 158 -18.39 4.96 7.83
CA LEU A 158 -18.74 4.87 6.40
C LEU A 158 -19.03 3.43 6.02
N ASP A 159 -18.15 2.52 6.46
CA ASP A 159 -18.23 1.11 6.13
C ASP A 159 -17.37 0.28 7.10
N ALA A 160 -17.65 -1.01 7.23
CA ALA A 160 -16.85 -1.95 8.03
C ALA A 160 -17.18 -3.39 7.65
N ASP A 161 -16.17 -4.26 7.71
CA ASP A 161 -16.34 -5.70 7.49
C ASP A 161 -15.25 -6.50 8.21
N GLN A 162 -15.46 -7.81 8.34
CA GLN A 162 -14.51 -8.76 8.90
C GLN A 162 -13.73 -9.46 7.80
N HIS A 163 -12.41 -9.50 7.89
CA HIS A 163 -11.57 -10.17 6.89
C HIS A 163 -11.27 -11.65 7.20
N GLY A 164 -11.56 -12.12 8.42
CA GLY A 164 -11.40 -13.54 8.78
C GLY A 164 -9.96 -14.07 8.81
N ILE A 165 -8.95 -13.20 8.71
CA ILE A 165 -7.52 -13.61 8.64
C ILE A 165 -6.98 -13.95 10.03
N GLY A 166 -7.52 -13.30 11.08
CA GLY A 166 -7.08 -13.46 12.48
C GLY A 166 -5.78 -12.71 12.83
N GLU A 167 -5.23 -11.97 11.89
CA GLU A 167 -4.08 -11.08 12.06
C GLU A 167 -4.33 -9.78 11.28
N CYS A 168 -3.74 -8.66 11.72
CA CYS A 168 -3.79 -7.43 10.95
C CYS A 168 -3.11 -7.62 9.58
N PRO A 169 -3.81 -7.39 8.46
CA PRO A 169 -3.29 -7.72 7.11
C PRO A 169 -2.27 -6.71 6.57
N VAL A 170 -1.62 -5.95 7.44
CA VAL A 170 -0.63 -4.94 7.08
C VAL A 170 0.77 -5.41 7.42
N LEU A 171 1.65 -5.40 6.43
CA LEU A 171 3.07 -5.72 6.57
C LEU A 171 3.91 -4.45 6.45
N ILE A 172 5.00 -4.40 7.21
CA ILE A 172 5.94 -3.30 7.15
C ILE A 172 7.21 -3.74 6.43
N PHE A 173 7.62 -2.97 5.44
CA PHE A 173 8.89 -3.12 4.74
C PHE A 173 9.81 -1.97 5.08
N THR A 174 11.02 -2.32 5.55
CA THR A 174 12.05 -1.35 5.88
C THR A 174 13.31 -1.61 5.09
N GLU A 175 14.03 -0.55 4.79
CA GLU A 175 15.35 -0.68 4.23
C GLU A 175 16.30 -1.34 5.25
N GLY A 176 16.99 -2.41 4.81
CA GLY A 176 18.06 -3.06 5.58
C GLY A 176 17.61 -4.03 6.67
N GLY A 177 16.35 -4.52 6.64
CA GLY A 177 15.90 -5.57 7.57
C GLY A 177 15.92 -5.18 9.06
N ARG A 178 16.16 -3.90 9.36
CA ARG A 178 16.01 -3.41 10.72
C ARG A 178 14.53 -3.38 11.06
N ARG A 179 14.13 -4.13 12.10
CA ARG A 179 12.84 -3.91 12.74
C ARG A 179 12.75 -2.41 12.97
N ILE A 180 11.79 -1.75 12.34
CA ILE A 180 11.49 -0.38 12.71
C ILE A 180 11.06 -0.47 14.18
N ARG A 181 11.92 -0.05 15.09
CA ARG A 181 11.41 0.59 16.27
C ARG A 181 10.89 1.92 15.75
N ALA A 182 9.65 1.89 15.30
CA ALA A 182 9.00 3.04 14.73
C ALA A 182 8.96 4.11 15.80
N ARG A 183 9.86 5.06 15.66
CA ARG A 183 9.73 6.36 16.28
C ARG A 183 8.91 7.20 15.30
N ILE A 184 7.65 6.81 15.09
CA ILE A 184 6.65 7.74 14.65
C ILE A 184 6.20 8.42 15.94
N GLU A 185 6.84 9.55 16.27
CA GLU A 185 6.31 10.41 17.33
C GLU A 185 5.05 11.05 16.76
N PRO A 186 3.88 10.88 17.43
CA PRO A 186 2.69 11.61 17.03
C PRO A 186 3.00 13.10 17.13
N ARG A 187 2.73 13.83 16.06
CA ARG A 187 2.79 15.31 16.04
C ARG A 187 1.58 15.89 16.72
#